data_01f22194b510c5c2a6aef887215f16d7
#
_entry.id   01f22194b510c5c2a6aef887215f16d7
#
_cell.length_a   1.000
_cell.length_b   1.000
_cell.length_c   1.000
_cell.angle_alpha   90.00
_cell.angle_beta   90.00
_cell.angle_gamma   90.00
#
_symmetry.space_group_name_H-M   'P 1'
#
loop_
_entity.id
_entity.type
_entity.pdbx_description
1 polymer ?
#
loop_
_entity_poly.entity_id
_entity_poly.type
_entity_poly.pdbx_seq_one_letter_code
_entity_poly.pdbx_strand_id
1 'polypeptide(L)'
;YLYSGADTTAKAKSEAEHVVRLLQGKNLTYPIYYDMEADMLNQLSSTQIGNIAKTFLNTMESYGYKNVAVYSNKYLFETKLTASVFSDYPKWIAQHSNKCTYRGSYHMWQYSTQGVIPGISEKVDLNYKIGNWTYAGYSSAKKTVVVKPKETTIKSLKKSGKKAVKITYKKVSGVSGYQIYMSTKKKSGYKKIATLSSKKSSYTKGK
;
A
#
# COMPACT_ATOMS: atom_id res chain seq x y z
N TYR A 1 5.37 10.88 -1.93
CA TYR A 1 5.97 9.62 -2.43
C TYR A 1 6.04 8.57 -1.33
N LEU A 2 6.19 7.32 -1.72
CA LEU A 2 6.51 6.20 -0.85
C LEU A 2 7.83 5.58 -1.30
N TYR A 3 8.84 5.61 -0.44
CA TYR A 3 10.09 4.84 -0.62
C TYR A 3 9.80 3.35 -0.47
N SER A 4 10.07 2.58 -1.51
CA SER A 4 9.72 1.16 -1.57
C SER A 4 10.83 0.27 -1.00
N GLY A 5 10.47 -0.56 -0.03
CA GLY A 5 11.26 -1.70 0.44
C GLY A 5 10.74 -3.05 -0.09
N ALA A 6 9.84 -3.04 -1.10
CA ALA A 6 9.22 -4.26 -1.58
C ALA A 6 10.13 -5.07 -2.52
N ASP A 7 10.46 -6.28 -2.12
CA ASP A 7 11.14 -7.31 -2.91
C ASP A 7 10.17 -8.35 -3.51
N THR A 8 8.88 -8.26 -3.14
CA THR A 8 7.80 -9.13 -3.60
C THR A 8 6.54 -8.35 -3.92
N THR A 9 5.67 -8.91 -4.75
CA THR A 9 4.34 -8.35 -5.04
C THR A 9 3.46 -8.25 -3.79
N ALA A 10 3.60 -9.17 -2.83
CA ALA A 10 2.87 -9.12 -1.57
C ALA A 10 3.25 -7.91 -0.73
N LYS A 11 4.56 -7.57 -0.64
CA LYS A 11 5.03 -6.36 0.03
C LYS A 11 4.57 -5.10 -0.70
N ALA A 12 4.68 -5.05 -2.03
CA ALA A 12 4.21 -3.93 -2.84
C ALA A 12 2.72 -3.65 -2.64
N LYS A 13 1.89 -4.69 -2.56
CA LYS A 13 0.47 -4.56 -2.22
C LYS A 13 0.27 -3.98 -0.82
N SER A 14 1.02 -4.46 0.17
CA SER A 14 0.96 -3.96 1.55
C SER A 14 1.37 -2.48 1.64
N GLU A 15 2.40 -2.07 0.88
CA GLU A 15 2.84 -0.68 0.76
C GLU A 15 1.74 0.20 0.16
N ALA A 16 1.11 -0.22 -0.93
CA ALA A 16 -0.01 0.50 -1.54
C ALA A 16 -1.18 0.66 -0.57
N GLU A 17 -1.58 -0.41 0.13
CA GLU A 17 -2.63 -0.36 1.15
C GLU A 17 -2.25 0.55 2.33
N HIS A 18 -0.97 0.64 2.67
CA HIS A 18 -0.47 1.59 3.67
C HIS A 18 -0.64 3.03 3.20
N VAL A 19 -0.22 3.35 1.97
CA VAL A 19 -0.40 4.69 1.36
C VAL A 19 -1.87 5.07 1.33
N VAL A 20 -2.75 4.16 0.89
CA VAL A 20 -4.20 4.39 0.87
C VAL A 20 -4.73 4.77 2.26
N ARG A 21 -4.26 4.11 3.33
CA ARG A 21 -4.65 4.47 4.71
C ARG A 21 -4.20 5.86 5.11
N LEU A 22 -2.97 6.25 4.74
CA LEU A 22 -2.41 7.56 5.08
C LEU A 22 -3.09 8.71 4.32
N LEU A 23 -3.58 8.43 3.12
CA LEU A 23 -4.19 9.44 2.24
C LEU A 23 -5.69 9.66 2.47
N GLN A 24 -6.31 8.92 3.39
CA GLN A 24 -7.73 9.11 3.69
C GLN A 24 -8.02 10.55 4.15
N GLY A 25 -8.99 11.18 3.50
CA GLY A 25 -9.35 12.58 3.77
C GLY A 25 -8.33 13.62 3.29
N LYS A 26 -7.31 13.21 2.52
CA LYS A 26 -6.33 14.12 1.93
C LYS A 26 -6.67 14.42 0.48
N ASN A 27 -6.49 15.68 0.09
CA ASN A 27 -6.55 16.12 -1.30
C ASN A 27 -5.13 16.28 -1.83
N LEU A 28 -4.84 15.63 -2.94
CA LEU A 28 -3.53 15.69 -3.59
C LEU A 28 -3.67 16.42 -4.94
N THR A 29 -2.70 17.28 -5.23
CA THR A 29 -2.58 18.01 -6.50
C THR A 29 -1.46 17.48 -7.38
N TYR A 30 -0.62 16.59 -6.83
CA TYR A 30 0.47 15.91 -7.51
C TYR A 30 0.25 14.40 -7.53
N PRO A 31 0.89 13.65 -8.45
CA PRO A 31 0.85 12.20 -8.46
C PRO A 31 1.40 11.60 -7.16
N ILE A 32 0.97 10.39 -6.87
CA ILE A 32 1.59 9.56 -5.85
C ILE A 32 2.73 8.82 -6.51
N TYR A 33 3.97 9.16 -6.14
CA TYR A 33 5.15 8.51 -6.68
C TYR A 33 5.52 7.27 -5.87
N TYR A 34 5.68 6.15 -6.58
CA TYR A 34 6.30 4.95 -6.06
C TYR A 34 7.80 5.09 -6.28
N ASP A 35 8.54 5.26 -5.19
CA ASP A 35 9.96 5.53 -5.18
C ASP A 35 10.73 4.20 -5.16
N MET A 36 11.30 3.86 -6.31
CA MET A 36 11.94 2.57 -6.57
C MET A 36 13.44 2.76 -6.77
N GLU A 37 14.20 2.86 -5.70
CA GLU A 37 15.66 3.03 -5.76
C GLU A 37 16.44 2.22 -4.71
N ALA A 38 15.77 1.36 -3.94
CA ALA A 38 16.41 0.54 -2.93
C ALA A 38 17.41 -0.46 -3.52
N ASP A 39 18.54 -0.66 -2.86
CA ASP A 39 19.63 -1.53 -3.30
C ASP A 39 19.21 -2.96 -3.62
N MET A 40 18.19 -3.46 -2.94
CA MET A 40 17.65 -4.81 -3.19
C MET A 40 17.15 -5.01 -4.63
N LEU A 41 16.77 -3.94 -5.35
CA LEU A 41 16.37 -4.03 -6.75
C LEU A 41 17.48 -4.59 -7.64
N ASN A 42 18.75 -4.42 -7.23
CA ASN A 42 19.91 -4.97 -7.96
C ASN A 42 19.91 -6.50 -7.99
N GLN A 43 19.27 -7.15 -7.02
CA GLN A 43 19.15 -8.61 -6.92
C GLN A 43 17.97 -9.18 -7.71
N LEU A 44 17.07 -8.33 -8.20
CA LEU A 44 15.86 -8.73 -8.90
C LEU A 44 16.01 -8.60 -10.42
N SER A 45 15.31 -9.46 -11.15
CA SER A 45 15.15 -9.31 -12.59
C SER A 45 14.20 -8.16 -12.93
N SER A 46 14.33 -7.58 -14.14
CA SER A 46 13.41 -6.54 -14.63
C SER A 46 11.95 -6.99 -14.63
N THR A 47 11.68 -8.28 -14.86
CA THR A 47 10.33 -8.85 -14.79
C THR A 47 9.77 -8.82 -13.35
N GLN A 48 10.58 -9.20 -12.37
CA GLN A 48 10.17 -9.17 -10.96
C GLN A 48 9.90 -7.72 -10.52
N ILE A 49 10.80 -6.80 -10.85
CA ILE A 49 10.65 -5.36 -10.57
C ILE A 49 9.38 -4.81 -11.22
N GLY A 50 9.13 -5.16 -12.49
CA GLY A 50 7.91 -4.77 -13.21
C GLY A 50 6.63 -5.29 -12.54
N ASN A 51 6.63 -6.54 -12.05
CA ASN A 51 5.50 -7.12 -11.34
C ASN A 51 5.25 -6.44 -9.98
N ILE A 52 6.31 -6.07 -9.27
CA ILE A 52 6.25 -5.30 -8.02
C ILE A 52 5.61 -3.93 -8.28
N ALA A 53 6.16 -3.17 -9.25
CA ALA A 53 5.63 -1.87 -9.64
C ALA A 53 4.15 -1.95 -10.06
N LYS A 54 3.83 -2.86 -10.98
CA LYS A 54 2.47 -3.09 -11.46
C LYS A 54 1.50 -3.41 -10.32
N THR A 55 1.94 -4.18 -9.34
CA THR A 55 1.10 -4.53 -8.18
C THR A 55 0.79 -3.30 -7.32
N PHE A 56 1.79 -2.48 -7.03
CA PHE A 56 1.57 -1.23 -6.29
C PHE A 56 0.62 -0.30 -7.05
N LEU A 57 0.93 0.01 -8.31
CA LEU A 57 0.19 0.95 -9.15
C LEU A 57 -1.27 0.51 -9.33
N ASN A 58 -1.50 -0.74 -9.71
CA ASN A 58 -2.85 -1.29 -9.86
C ASN A 58 -3.63 -1.32 -8.53
N THR A 59 -2.95 -1.58 -7.42
CA THR A 59 -3.59 -1.52 -6.10
C THR A 59 -4.04 -0.11 -5.79
N MET A 60 -3.20 0.90 -5.98
CA MET A 60 -3.56 2.31 -5.81
C MET A 60 -4.76 2.70 -6.68
N GLU A 61 -4.73 2.35 -7.97
CA GLU A 61 -5.82 2.61 -8.91
C GLU A 61 -7.13 1.93 -8.52
N SER A 62 -7.05 0.70 -7.99
CA SER A 62 -8.22 -0.04 -7.52
C SER A 62 -8.93 0.66 -6.35
N TYR A 63 -8.20 1.45 -5.57
CA TYR A 63 -8.74 2.32 -4.53
C TYR A 63 -9.14 3.72 -5.02
N GLY A 64 -9.03 3.96 -6.34
CA GLY A 64 -9.44 5.22 -6.98
C GLY A 64 -8.33 6.26 -7.15
N TYR A 65 -7.11 5.96 -6.68
CA TYR A 65 -5.94 6.84 -6.87
C TYR A 65 -5.33 6.63 -8.25
N LYS A 66 -5.86 7.30 -9.26
CA LYS A 66 -5.46 7.11 -10.67
C LYS A 66 -4.22 7.90 -11.08
N ASN A 67 -3.85 8.96 -10.34
CA ASN A 67 -2.64 9.73 -10.61
C ASN A 67 -1.47 9.12 -9.86
N VAL A 68 -0.98 8.00 -10.33
CA VAL A 68 0.17 7.30 -9.81
C VAL A 68 1.33 7.39 -10.79
N ALA A 69 2.54 7.41 -10.27
CA ALA A 69 3.75 7.61 -11.04
C ALA A 69 4.92 6.86 -10.40
N VAL A 70 6.05 6.79 -11.09
CA VAL A 70 7.25 6.13 -10.57
C VAL A 70 8.39 7.15 -10.47
N TYR A 71 9.08 7.13 -9.33
CA TYR A 71 10.36 7.81 -9.16
C TYR A 71 11.47 6.78 -9.09
N SER A 72 12.58 7.10 -9.73
CA SER A 72 13.85 6.40 -9.58
C SER A 72 14.97 7.24 -10.19
N ASN A 73 16.23 6.80 -10.00
CA ASN A 73 17.36 7.41 -10.68
C ASN A 73 17.48 6.93 -12.15
N LYS A 74 18.17 7.72 -12.95
CA LYS A 74 18.40 7.46 -14.38
C LYS A 74 18.98 6.06 -14.63
N TYR A 75 19.99 5.66 -13.85
CA TYR A 75 20.65 4.37 -14.01
C TYR A 75 19.66 3.19 -13.88
N LEU A 76 18.84 3.20 -12.85
CA LEU A 76 17.83 2.14 -12.64
C LEU A 76 16.78 2.12 -13.74
N PHE A 77 16.31 3.28 -14.23
CA PHE A 77 15.38 3.32 -15.36
C PHE A 77 15.99 2.78 -16.67
N GLU A 78 17.31 2.90 -16.85
CA GLU A 78 17.98 2.40 -18.04
C GLU A 78 18.40 0.93 -17.94
N THR A 79 18.51 0.37 -16.72
CA THR A 79 19.10 -0.97 -16.53
C THR A 79 18.17 -1.97 -15.85
N LYS A 80 17.29 -1.53 -14.96
CA LYS A 80 16.46 -2.41 -14.12
C LYS A 80 14.96 -2.20 -14.32
N LEU A 81 14.49 -0.96 -14.35
CA LEU A 81 13.08 -0.61 -14.51
C LEU A 81 12.71 -0.57 -16.00
N THR A 82 13.00 -1.66 -16.74
CA THR A 82 12.86 -1.75 -18.19
C THR A 82 11.61 -2.52 -18.63
N ALA A 83 10.82 -3.08 -17.71
CA ALA A 83 9.56 -3.74 -18.03
C ALA A 83 8.54 -2.73 -18.61
N SER A 84 7.64 -3.20 -19.49
CA SER A 84 6.67 -2.36 -20.21
C SER A 84 5.80 -1.49 -19.30
N VAL A 85 5.47 -1.96 -18.09
CA VAL A 85 4.70 -1.19 -17.11
C VAL A 85 5.28 0.21 -16.87
N PHE A 86 6.60 0.37 -16.93
CA PHE A 86 7.23 1.68 -16.74
C PHE A 86 7.05 2.63 -17.91
N SER A 87 6.57 2.16 -19.05
CA SER A 87 6.19 3.02 -20.18
C SER A 87 4.79 3.61 -20.02
N ASP A 88 3.94 2.97 -19.24
CA ASP A 88 2.52 3.34 -19.07
C ASP A 88 2.31 4.44 -18.03
N TYR A 89 3.29 4.70 -17.17
CA TYR A 89 3.17 5.62 -16.05
C TYR A 89 4.16 6.80 -16.15
N PRO A 90 3.75 7.99 -15.63
CA PRO A 90 4.63 9.14 -15.52
C PRO A 90 5.88 8.83 -14.71
N LYS A 91 7.01 9.42 -15.08
CA LYS A 91 8.29 9.23 -14.41
C LYS A 91 8.81 10.53 -13.81
N TRP A 92 9.36 10.42 -12.62
CA TRP A 92 10.20 11.41 -12.00
C TRP A 92 11.62 10.86 -11.95
N ILE A 93 12.53 11.49 -12.71
CA ILE A 93 13.91 11.02 -12.91
C ILE A 93 14.83 11.76 -11.96
N ALA A 94 15.64 11.04 -11.20
CA ALA A 94 16.78 11.60 -10.50
C ALA A 94 18.05 11.45 -11.37
N GLN A 95 18.63 12.58 -11.69
CA GLN A 95 19.95 12.70 -12.30
C GLN A 95 20.55 14.03 -11.88
N HIS A 96 21.44 14.00 -10.90
CA HIS A 96 22.05 15.21 -10.32
C HIS A 96 23.12 15.74 -11.26
N SER A 97 22.75 16.66 -12.15
CA SER A 97 23.59 17.22 -13.21
C SER A 97 22.96 18.49 -13.80
N ASN A 98 23.73 19.20 -14.63
CA ASN A 98 23.24 20.41 -15.32
C ASN A 98 22.29 20.10 -16.50
N LYS A 99 22.20 18.84 -16.92
CA LYS A 99 21.34 18.41 -18.03
C LYS A 99 20.86 16.98 -17.79
N CYS A 100 19.56 16.76 -17.95
CA CYS A 100 19.02 15.39 -17.97
C CYS A 100 19.37 14.73 -19.31
N THR A 101 20.01 13.58 -19.25
CA THR A 101 20.40 12.78 -20.42
C THR A 101 19.57 11.51 -20.59
N TYR A 102 18.56 11.31 -19.73
CA TYR A 102 17.60 10.22 -19.90
C TYR A 102 16.82 10.40 -21.21
N ARG A 103 16.77 9.36 -22.03
CA ARG A 103 16.16 9.43 -23.38
C ARG A 103 14.67 9.10 -23.43
N GLY A 104 14.12 8.51 -22.37
CA GLY A 104 12.70 8.23 -22.25
C GLY A 104 11.89 9.46 -21.87
N SER A 105 10.55 9.32 -21.93
CA SER A 105 9.65 10.38 -21.43
C SER A 105 9.69 10.47 -19.91
N TYR A 106 9.64 11.68 -19.39
CA TYR A 106 9.56 11.96 -17.95
C TYR A 106 8.82 13.29 -17.71
N HIS A 107 8.21 13.41 -16.53
CA HIS A 107 7.40 14.57 -16.14
C HIS A 107 8.09 15.46 -15.12
N MET A 108 8.99 14.88 -14.34
CA MET A 108 9.80 15.62 -13.38
C MET A 108 11.25 15.16 -13.44
N TRP A 109 12.14 16.09 -13.15
CA TRP A 109 13.57 15.84 -13.07
C TRP A 109 14.13 16.42 -11.76
N GLN A 110 14.62 15.56 -10.88
CA GLN A 110 15.41 15.94 -9.72
C GLN A 110 16.86 16.16 -10.17
N TYR A 111 17.27 17.42 -10.19
CA TYR A 111 18.58 17.80 -10.75
C TYR A 111 19.64 18.04 -9.69
N SER A 112 19.25 18.20 -8.41
CA SER A 112 20.15 18.46 -7.31
C SER A 112 19.54 18.06 -5.98
N THR A 113 20.38 17.68 -5.01
CA THR A 113 20.06 17.47 -3.60
C THR A 113 20.67 18.56 -2.71
N GLN A 114 21.17 19.65 -3.30
CA GLN A 114 21.94 20.67 -2.60
C GLN A 114 21.22 22.03 -2.53
N GLY A 115 19.89 22.01 -2.65
CA GLY A 115 19.08 23.22 -2.56
C GLY A 115 19.18 23.90 -1.20
N VAL A 116 19.15 25.22 -1.20
CA VAL A 116 19.06 26.04 0.02
C VAL A 116 17.79 26.85 -0.05
N ILE A 117 16.90 26.65 0.93
CA ILE A 117 15.63 27.37 1.01
C ILE A 117 15.61 28.15 2.33
N PRO A 118 15.35 29.46 2.31
CA PRO A 118 15.22 30.25 3.53
C PRO A 118 14.20 29.63 4.50
N GLY A 119 14.61 29.43 5.75
CA GLY A 119 13.79 28.83 6.79
C GLY A 119 13.88 27.31 6.90
N ILE A 120 14.66 26.65 6.03
CA ILE A 120 14.99 25.21 6.13
C ILE A 120 16.50 25.08 6.38
N SER A 121 16.88 24.43 7.48
CA SER A 121 18.28 24.26 7.87
C SER A 121 19.03 23.25 7.01
N GLU A 122 18.34 22.21 6.57
CA GLU A 122 18.92 21.14 5.78
C GLU A 122 18.87 21.43 4.28
N LYS A 123 19.76 20.77 3.53
CA LYS A 123 19.68 20.77 2.07
C LYS A 123 18.44 20.07 1.60
N VAL A 124 17.87 20.56 0.49
CA VAL A 124 16.66 20.02 -0.09
C VAL A 124 16.86 19.63 -1.55
N ASP A 125 16.03 18.71 -2.01
CA ASP A 125 16.01 18.32 -3.42
C ASP A 125 15.41 19.41 -4.29
N LEU A 126 16.06 19.69 -5.41
CA LEU A 126 15.60 20.65 -6.41
C LEU A 126 15.14 19.91 -7.66
N ASN A 127 13.96 20.32 -8.14
CA ASN A 127 13.27 19.63 -9.21
C ASN A 127 12.76 20.60 -10.27
N TYR A 128 12.77 20.15 -11.53
CA TYR A 128 12.04 20.76 -12.62
C TYR A 128 10.78 19.96 -12.94
N LYS A 129 9.66 20.64 -13.07
CA LYS A 129 8.47 20.13 -13.73
C LYS A 129 8.66 20.26 -15.23
N ILE A 130 8.50 19.16 -15.98
CA ILE A 130 8.73 19.13 -17.43
C ILE A 130 7.37 19.12 -18.13
N GLY A 131 7.14 20.14 -18.96
CA GLY A 131 5.88 20.31 -19.70
C GLY A 131 4.72 20.83 -18.86
N ASN A 132 3.58 21.03 -19.53
CA ASN A 132 2.33 21.53 -18.93
C ASN A 132 1.37 20.38 -18.63
N TRP A 133 1.69 19.58 -17.64
CA TRP A 133 0.76 18.57 -17.15
C TRP A 133 0.05 19.06 -15.89
N THR A 134 -1.23 18.81 -15.84
CA THR A 134 -2.06 18.97 -14.63
C THR A 134 -2.68 17.63 -14.32
N TYR A 135 -2.72 17.28 -13.04
CA TYR A 135 -3.49 16.14 -12.60
C TYR A 135 -4.77 16.63 -11.95
N ALA A 136 -5.90 16.01 -12.34
CA ALA A 136 -7.13 16.26 -11.61
C ALA A 136 -6.91 15.91 -10.15
N GLY A 137 -7.18 16.84 -9.25
CA GLY A 137 -7.03 16.61 -7.81
C GLY A 137 -7.84 15.38 -7.38
N TYR A 138 -7.31 14.62 -6.44
CA TYR A 138 -8.08 13.56 -5.82
C TYR A 138 -9.09 14.12 -4.85
N SER A 139 -10.35 13.83 -5.08
CA SER A 139 -11.25 13.63 -3.95
C SER A 139 -10.99 12.20 -3.45
N SER A 140 -10.77 12.06 -2.15
CA SER A 140 -10.58 10.74 -1.53
C SER A 140 -11.65 9.78 -2.05
N ALA A 141 -11.23 8.74 -2.77
CA ALA A 141 -12.15 7.73 -3.22
C ALA A 141 -12.84 7.13 -1.98
N LYS A 142 -14.17 7.12 -1.97
CA LYS A 142 -15.01 6.54 -0.90
C LYS A 142 -14.87 5.01 -0.80
N LYS A 143 -13.79 4.43 -1.29
CA LYS A 143 -13.55 3.00 -1.15
C LYS A 143 -13.01 2.77 0.27
N THR A 144 -13.87 2.28 1.12
CA THR A 144 -13.53 1.91 2.50
C THR A 144 -12.30 1.00 2.49
N VAL A 145 -11.19 1.50 3.00
CA VAL A 145 -10.01 0.67 3.22
C VAL A 145 -10.42 -0.44 4.19
N VAL A 146 -10.32 -1.66 3.74
CA VAL A 146 -10.48 -2.82 4.64
C VAL A 146 -9.26 -2.86 5.54
N VAL A 147 -9.30 -2.11 6.62
CA VAL A 147 -8.29 -2.17 7.66
C VAL A 147 -8.38 -3.55 8.29
N LYS A 148 -7.25 -4.28 8.37
CA LYS A 148 -7.21 -5.53 9.14
C LYS A 148 -7.75 -5.23 10.54
N PRO A 149 -8.83 -5.89 10.98
CA PRO A 149 -9.41 -5.62 12.28
C PRO A 149 -8.40 -5.88 13.38
N LYS A 150 -8.47 -5.10 14.47
CA LYS A 150 -7.73 -5.45 15.70
C LYS A 150 -8.15 -6.84 16.15
N GLU A 151 -7.24 -7.57 16.76
CA GLU A 151 -7.53 -8.87 17.29
C GLU A 151 -8.65 -8.81 18.34
N THR A 152 -9.58 -9.76 18.28
CA THR A 152 -10.57 -9.95 19.33
C THR A 152 -10.08 -11.00 20.32
N THR A 153 -10.54 -10.90 21.56
CA THR A 153 -10.24 -11.86 22.62
C THR A 153 -11.49 -12.54 23.11
N ILE A 154 -11.39 -13.84 23.41
CA ILE A 154 -12.46 -14.58 24.08
C ILE A 154 -12.49 -14.13 25.54
N LYS A 155 -13.62 -13.56 25.98
CA LYS A 155 -13.85 -13.16 27.35
C LYS A 155 -14.24 -14.32 28.25
N SER A 156 -15.08 -15.21 27.72
CA SER A 156 -15.46 -16.40 28.47
C SER A 156 -15.92 -17.52 27.53
N LEU A 157 -15.72 -18.75 28.02
CA LEU A 157 -16.27 -19.98 27.44
C LEU A 157 -16.94 -20.75 28.58
N LYS A 158 -18.29 -20.83 28.53
CA LYS A 158 -19.07 -21.44 29.62
C LYS A 158 -20.01 -22.49 29.07
N LYS A 159 -20.22 -23.56 29.87
CA LYS A 159 -21.28 -24.54 29.61
C LYS A 159 -22.63 -23.83 29.64
N SER A 160 -23.51 -24.10 28.69
CA SER A 160 -24.84 -23.52 28.57
C SER A 160 -25.85 -24.68 28.43
N GLY A 161 -26.39 -25.10 29.57
CA GLY A 161 -27.22 -26.31 29.62
C GLY A 161 -26.43 -27.63 29.50
N LYS A 162 -27.15 -28.76 29.30
CA LYS A 162 -26.53 -30.09 29.28
C LYS A 162 -25.65 -30.37 28.04
N LYS A 163 -25.90 -29.69 26.91
CA LYS A 163 -25.29 -30.03 25.60
C LYS A 163 -24.85 -28.80 24.79
N ALA A 164 -24.64 -27.64 25.42
CA ALA A 164 -24.27 -26.42 24.72
C ALA A 164 -23.12 -25.68 25.38
N VAL A 165 -22.38 -24.92 24.60
CA VAL A 165 -21.29 -24.04 25.04
C VAL A 165 -21.55 -22.64 24.56
N LYS A 166 -21.51 -21.68 25.48
CA LYS A 166 -21.59 -20.25 25.19
C LYS A 166 -20.20 -19.61 25.19
N ILE A 167 -19.87 -18.98 24.07
CA ILE A 167 -18.68 -18.14 23.94
C ILE A 167 -19.09 -16.66 24.00
N THR A 168 -18.34 -15.85 24.75
CA THR A 168 -18.41 -14.38 24.70
C THR A 168 -17.06 -13.82 24.34
N TYR A 169 -17.04 -12.75 23.55
CA TYR A 169 -15.81 -12.15 23.05
C TYR A 169 -15.89 -10.62 23.08
N LYS A 170 -14.70 -9.97 23.01
CA LYS A 170 -14.60 -8.52 22.98
C LYS A 170 -15.04 -8.01 21.60
N LYS A 171 -15.96 -7.04 21.56
CA LYS A 171 -16.29 -6.36 20.30
C LYS A 171 -15.10 -5.54 19.81
N VAL A 172 -14.94 -5.53 18.50
CA VAL A 172 -13.94 -4.72 17.78
C VAL A 172 -14.70 -3.74 16.89
N SER A 173 -14.31 -2.48 16.89
CA SER A 173 -14.88 -1.45 16.02
C SER A 173 -14.44 -1.64 14.57
N GLY A 174 -15.27 -1.22 13.62
CA GLY A 174 -14.91 -1.22 12.18
C GLY A 174 -14.95 -2.60 11.52
N VAL A 175 -15.54 -3.64 12.16
CA VAL A 175 -15.71 -4.96 11.58
C VAL A 175 -17.10 -5.15 11.00
N SER A 176 -17.22 -5.87 9.89
CA SER A 176 -18.50 -6.28 9.30
C SER A 176 -19.17 -7.43 10.08
N GLY A 177 -18.39 -8.24 10.79
CA GLY A 177 -18.88 -9.36 11.58
C GLY A 177 -17.79 -10.21 12.20
N TYR A 178 -18.18 -11.37 12.73
CA TYR A 178 -17.29 -12.32 13.38
C TYR A 178 -17.49 -13.72 12.80
N GLN A 179 -16.41 -14.46 12.67
CA GLN A 179 -16.47 -15.88 12.35
C GLN A 179 -16.02 -16.68 13.56
N ILE A 180 -16.80 -17.70 13.92
CA ILE A 180 -16.48 -18.59 15.03
C ILE A 180 -15.94 -19.90 14.47
N TYR A 181 -14.78 -20.29 14.96
CA TYR A 181 -14.13 -21.55 14.63
C TYR A 181 -14.02 -22.43 15.88
N MET A 182 -14.18 -23.72 15.72
CA MET A 182 -14.07 -24.69 16.80
C MET A 182 -13.22 -25.88 16.37
N SER A 183 -12.46 -26.42 17.31
CA SER A 183 -11.68 -27.66 17.16
C SER A 183 -11.75 -28.49 18.43
N THR A 184 -11.64 -29.81 18.30
CA THR A 184 -11.37 -30.73 19.39
C THR A 184 -9.88 -30.87 19.71
N LYS A 185 -9.00 -30.31 18.85
CA LYS A 185 -7.54 -30.29 19.02
C LYS A 185 -7.09 -28.89 19.43
N LYS A 186 -6.11 -28.82 20.35
CA LYS A 186 -5.65 -27.54 20.93
C LYS A 186 -5.06 -26.56 19.93
N LYS A 187 -4.34 -27.03 18.91
CA LYS A 187 -3.56 -26.18 17.99
C LYS A 187 -3.88 -26.35 16.49
N SER A 188 -4.82 -27.23 16.13
CA SER A 188 -5.11 -27.56 14.73
C SER A 188 -6.56 -28.00 14.52
N GLY A 189 -6.95 -28.20 13.25
CA GLY A 189 -8.26 -28.76 12.89
C GLY A 189 -9.46 -27.85 13.15
N TYR A 190 -9.25 -26.53 13.23
CA TYR A 190 -10.33 -25.56 13.41
C TYR A 190 -11.23 -25.50 12.20
N LYS A 191 -12.53 -25.67 12.42
CA LYS A 191 -13.58 -25.54 11.39
C LYS A 191 -14.52 -24.39 11.74
N LYS A 192 -14.91 -23.62 10.73
CA LYS A 192 -15.88 -22.54 10.91
C LYS A 192 -17.25 -23.12 11.26
N ILE A 193 -17.84 -22.67 12.35
CA ILE A 193 -19.14 -23.14 12.87
C ILE A 193 -20.20 -22.05 12.85
N ALA A 194 -19.85 -20.77 12.75
CA ALA A 194 -20.82 -19.69 12.63
C ALA A 194 -20.17 -18.42 12.01
N THR A 195 -21.01 -17.61 11.36
CA THR A 195 -20.75 -16.22 10.98
C THR A 195 -21.79 -15.35 11.66
N LEU A 196 -21.36 -14.30 12.33
CA LEU A 196 -22.17 -13.41 13.15
C LEU A 196 -22.02 -11.96 12.68
N SER A 197 -23.06 -11.16 12.81
CA SER A 197 -22.99 -9.73 12.54
C SER A 197 -22.11 -8.99 13.56
N SER A 198 -21.61 -7.81 13.20
CA SER A 198 -20.78 -6.95 14.06
C SER A 198 -21.48 -6.54 15.37
N LYS A 199 -22.80 -6.58 15.41
CA LYS A 199 -23.60 -6.26 16.61
C LYS A 199 -23.52 -7.34 17.70
N LYS A 200 -23.20 -8.59 17.36
CA LYS A 200 -23.11 -9.70 18.31
C LYS A 200 -21.80 -9.69 19.08
N SER A 201 -21.85 -10.14 20.34
CA SER A 201 -20.67 -10.32 21.21
C SER A 201 -20.67 -11.70 21.88
N SER A 202 -21.61 -12.57 21.52
CA SER A 202 -21.68 -13.94 22.00
C SER A 202 -22.31 -14.87 20.98
N TYR A 203 -22.02 -16.16 21.13
CA TYR A 203 -22.58 -17.24 20.34
C TYR A 203 -22.76 -18.47 21.23
N THR A 204 -23.83 -19.19 21.04
CA THR A 204 -24.08 -20.47 21.73
C THR A 204 -24.15 -21.59 20.70
N LYS A 205 -23.24 -22.57 20.81
CA LYS A 205 -23.21 -23.78 20.01
C LYS A 205 -23.97 -24.89 20.80
N GLY A 206 -25.09 -25.28 20.29
CA GLY A 206 -25.77 -26.54 20.69
C GLY A 206 -25.12 -27.75 20.02
N LYS A 207 -25.55 -28.96 20.41
CA LYS A 207 -25.19 -30.22 19.75
C LYS A 207 -25.70 -30.24 18.33
#